data_51a37d9426bfbf1dc1b195ef602ba957
#
_entry.id   51a37d9426bfbf1dc1b195ef602ba957
#
_cell.length_a   1.000
_cell.length_b   1.000
_cell.length_c   1.000
_cell.angle_alpha   90.00
_cell.angle_beta   90.00
_cell.angle_gamma   90.00
#
_symmetry.space_group_name_H-M   'P 1'
#
loop_
_entity.id
_entity.type
_entity.pdbx_description
1 polymer ?
#
loop_
_entity_poly.entity_id
_entity_poly.type
_entity_poly.pdbx_seq_one_letter_code
_entity_poly.pdbx_strand_id
1 'polypeptide(L)'
;MDTGFIDHGKIESYLANTLPPEKSEVREILQEARQLKGIGFDRAERLLMLEDPALLEEVFETANFIKNEIYGRRLVLFAPLYVSNLCMNDCLYCAFRKSNKEISRKTLTIEEIKRETEILVSQGHKRILLVSGEGLGLSAVDYSIKAIEAVYSVKVPPNGEIRRVNINIAALPVESYKRLKEARIGTYQLFQETYHLGTFKAMHPSGPKADYLYHLTAMDRAMEGGIEDVGVGILFGLYDYRFEVMALLQHIRHLEERFGVGPHTISLPRIEPATGSEIADNPPHRVSDLEFKKIIALLRITVPYTGMILSTREDAGMRRDSFSLGISQVSAGSRTNPGGYSQEDAGAQFSLGDHRTLDEVIHDIASMGYVPSFCTGCYRLGRVGRDFMDLAKPGLIKRFCLPNALTTFKEYLVHYSTPETREIGEKVIESMLQEVPDAQTRAKTEEYLQKIVDGGKDLYF
;
A
#
# COMPACT_ATOMS: atom_id res chain seq x y z
N MET A 1 -21.84 -10.58 -20.51
CA MET A 1 -20.40 -10.37 -20.72
C MET A 1 -19.68 -11.10 -19.61
N ASP A 2 -18.53 -11.68 -19.91
CA ASP A 2 -17.77 -12.39 -18.88
C ASP A 2 -17.09 -11.36 -17.93
N THR A 3 -17.37 -11.48 -16.63
CA THR A 3 -16.83 -10.65 -15.56
C THR A 3 -15.90 -11.44 -14.63
N GLY A 4 -15.55 -12.66 -15.01
CA GLY A 4 -14.75 -13.59 -14.22
C GLY A 4 -15.47 -13.95 -12.91
N PHE A 5 -14.75 -13.83 -11.80
CA PHE A 5 -15.27 -14.12 -10.46
C PHE A 5 -16.00 -12.93 -9.80
N ILE A 6 -16.17 -11.80 -10.50
CA ILE A 6 -16.91 -10.63 -10.00
C ILE A 6 -18.37 -10.73 -10.47
N ASP A 7 -19.29 -10.88 -9.53
CA ASP A 7 -20.74 -10.95 -9.82
C ASP A 7 -21.36 -9.54 -9.85
N HIS A 8 -21.26 -8.91 -11.02
CA HIS A 8 -21.81 -7.56 -11.26
C HIS A 8 -23.30 -7.48 -10.99
N GLY A 9 -24.06 -8.50 -11.48
CA GLY A 9 -25.52 -8.48 -11.33
C GLY A 9 -25.95 -8.53 -9.87
N LYS A 10 -25.27 -9.34 -9.05
CA LYS A 10 -25.52 -9.39 -7.61
C LYS A 10 -25.21 -8.07 -6.95
N ILE A 11 -24.06 -7.44 -7.25
CA ILE A 11 -23.66 -6.15 -6.66
C ILE A 11 -24.67 -5.06 -7.05
N GLU A 12 -24.99 -4.91 -8.32
CA GLU A 12 -25.92 -3.91 -8.83
C GLU A 12 -27.31 -4.07 -8.23
N SER A 13 -27.81 -5.33 -8.19
CA SER A 13 -29.10 -5.65 -7.56
C SER A 13 -29.12 -5.32 -6.07
N TYR A 14 -28.02 -5.59 -5.36
CA TYR A 14 -27.89 -5.27 -3.96
C TYR A 14 -27.94 -3.75 -3.72
N LEU A 15 -27.14 -2.98 -4.46
CA LEU A 15 -27.09 -1.54 -4.33
C LEU A 15 -28.41 -0.85 -4.67
N ALA A 16 -29.18 -1.40 -5.63
CA ALA A 16 -30.48 -0.85 -6.02
C ALA A 16 -31.60 -1.12 -5.01
N ASN A 17 -31.53 -2.21 -4.25
CA ASN A 17 -32.65 -2.71 -3.44
C ASN A 17 -32.38 -2.69 -1.93
N THR A 18 -31.17 -2.36 -1.48
CA THR A 18 -30.82 -2.43 -0.05
C THR A 18 -30.99 -1.07 0.61
N LEU A 19 -31.76 -1.05 1.69
CA LEU A 19 -31.93 0.12 2.56
C LEU A 19 -30.76 0.23 3.56
N PRO A 20 -30.49 1.43 4.11
CA PRO A 20 -29.54 1.59 5.21
C PRO A 20 -29.83 0.63 6.38
N PRO A 21 -28.79 0.17 7.08
CA PRO A 21 -28.94 -0.76 8.19
C PRO A 21 -29.60 -0.05 9.42
N GLU A 22 -30.37 -0.82 10.18
CA GLU A 22 -30.88 -0.37 11.46
C GLU A 22 -29.76 -0.21 12.51
N LYS A 23 -29.94 0.71 13.46
CA LYS A 23 -28.96 0.99 14.51
C LYS A 23 -28.54 -0.24 15.33
N SER A 24 -29.48 -1.11 15.65
CA SER A 24 -29.24 -2.37 16.35
C SER A 24 -28.37 -3.32 15.52
N GLU A 25 -28.64 -3.43 14.22
CA GLU A 25 -27.87 -4.24 13.28
C GLU A 25 -26.42 -3.75 13.18
N VAL A 26 -26.19 -2.44 13.03
CA VAL A 26 -24.85 -1.85 13.00
C VAL A 26 -24.06 -2.23 14.24
N ARG A 27 -24.64 -2.07 15.43
CA ARG A 27 -23.96 -2.39 16.69
C ARG A 27 -23.66 -3.87 16.87
N GLU A 28 -24.55 -4.75 16.41
CA GLU A 28 -24.28 -6.19 16.37
C GLU A 28 -23.06 -6.51 15.49
N ILE A 29 -23.01 -5.93 14.28
CA ILE A 29 -21.87 -6.09 13.37
C ILE A 29 -20.58 -5.58 14.00
N LEU A 30 -20.60 -4.42 14.64
CA LEU A 30 -19.40 -3.85 15.28
C LEU A 30 -18.94 -4.69 16.49
N GLN A 31 -19.86 -5.30 17.23
CA GLN A 31 -19.52 -6.22 18.31
C GLN A 31 -18.85 -7.51 17.77
N GLU A 32 -19.33 -8.05 16.66
CA GLU A 32 -18.69 -9.16 15.97
C GLU A 32 -17.28 -8.78 15.50
N ALA A 33 -17.12 -7.62 14.87
CA ALA A 33 -15.85 -7.10 14.38
C ALA A 33 -14.76 -7.00 15.46
N ARG A 34 -15.13 -6.64 16.69
CA ARG A 34 -14.22 -6.56 17.84
C ARG A 34 -13.63 -7.90 18.26
N GLN A 35 -14.10 -9.02 17.70
CA GLN A 35 -13.48 -10.34 17.90
C GLN A 35 -12.21 -10.53 17.04
N LEU A 36 -11.83 -9.56 16.20
CA LEU A 36 -10.61 -9.52 15.37
C LEU A 36 -10.54 -10.58 14.26
N LYS A 37 -11.65 -11.23 13.93
CA LYS A 37 -11.72 -12.28 12.90
C LYS A 37 -12.15 -11.77 11.52
N GLY A 38 -12.46 -10.45 11.44
CA GLY A 38 -13.19 -9.88 10.33
C GLY A 38 -14.70 -10.14 10.45
N ILE A 39 -15.45 -9.53 9.55
CA ILE A 39 -16.90 -9.76 9.40
C ILE A 39 -17.18 -10.40 8.05
N GLY A 40 -18.27 -11.14 7.97
CA GLY A 40 -18.73 -11.68 6.68
C GLY A 40 -19.00 -10.57 5.66
N PHE A 41 -18.84 -10.89 4.37
CA PHE A 41 -19.01 -9.88 3.31
C PHE A 41 -20.44 -9.35 3.25
N ASP A 42 -21.45 -10.16 3.57
CA ASP A 42 -22.84 -9.70 3.67
C ASP A 42 -23.01 -8.62 4.77
N ARG A 43 -22.27 -8.75 5.87
CA ARG A 43 -22.23 -7.73 6.95
C ARG A 43 -21.50 -6.46 6.50
N ALA A 44 -20.40 -6.62 5.74
CA ALA A 44 -19.67 -5.48 5.17
C ALA A 44 -20.54 -4.69 4.17
N GLU A 45 -21.30 -5.40 3.33
CA GLU A 45 -22.26 -4.82 2.40
C GLU A 45 -23.32 -3.97 3.14
N ARG A 46 -23.78 -4.42 4.31
CA ARG A 46 -24.71 -3.64 5.16
C ARG A 46 -24.07 -2.34 5.65
N LEU A 47 -22.82 -2.39 6.16
CA LEU A 47 -22.11 -1.19 6.62
C LEU A 47 -21.80 -0.20 5.48
N LEU A 48 -21.65 -0.68 4.22
CA LEU A 48 -21.51 0.20 3.06
C LEU A 48 -22.72 1.08 2.81
N MET A 49 -23.92 0.65 3.22
CA MET A 49 -25.15 1.41 3.07
C MET A 49 -25.40 2.37 4.24
N LEU A 50 -24.51 2.41 5.24
CA LEU A 50 -24.66 3.28 6.41
C LEU A 50 -24.44 4.76 6.05
N GLU A 51 -25.37 5.65 6.47
CA GLU A 51 -25.32 7.09 6.22
C GLU A 51 -25.36 7.91 7.52
N ASP A 52 -25.83 7.33 8.63
CA ASP A 52 -25.95 8.03 9.92
C ASP A 52 -24.56 8.43 10.46
N PRO A 53 -24.26 9.74 10.63
CA PRO A 53 -22.95 10.20 11.08
C PRO A 53 -22.56 9.68 12.48
N ALA A 54 -23.52 9.54 13.39
CA ALA A 54 -23.23 9.05 14.75
C ALA A 54 -22.83 7.57 14.75
N LEU A 55 -23.44 6.77 13.87
CA LEU A 55 -23.06 5.37 13.70
C LEU A 55 -21.74 5.22 12.92
N LEU A 56 -21.43 6.15 12.03
CA LEU A 56 -20.11 6.17 11.37
C LEU A 56 -18.98 6.40 12.36
N GLU A 57 -19.16 7.24 13.38
CA GLU A 57 -18.16 7.38 14.45
C GLU A 57 -17.97 6.06 15.22
N GLU A 58 -19.04 5.30 15.53
CA GLU A 58 -18.92 3.98 16.15
C GLU A 58 -18.13 2.99 15.25
N VAL A 59 -18.27 3.10 13.91
CA VAL A 59 -17.48 2.34 12.92
C VAL A 59 -16.01 2.75 12.97
N PHE A 60 -15.71 4.06 13.01
CA PHE A 60 -14.34 4.60 13.07
C PHE A 60 -13.62 4.18 14.36
N GLU A 61 -14.28 4.27 15.50
CA GLU A 61 -13.75 3.79 16.78
C GLU A 61 -13.44 2.28 16.75
N THR A 62 -14.32 1.48 16.14
CA THR A 62 -14.13 0.04 16.01
C THR A 62 -12.96 -0.30 15.07
N ALA A 63 -12.83 0.41 13.96
CA ALA A 63 -11.69 0.26 13.04
C ALA A 63 -10.36 0.63 13.72
N ASN A 64 -10.34 1.71 14.51
CA ASN A 64 -9.19 2.10 15.32
C ASN A 64 -8.80 1.01 16.34
N PHE A 65 -9.78 0.48 17.05
CA PHE A 65 -9.55 -0.63 17.99
C PHE A 65 -8.91 -1.83 17.28
N ILE A 66 -9.50 -2.29 16.18
CA ILE A 66 -9.00 -3.45 15.41
C ILE A 66 -7.57 -3.21 14.90
N LYS A 67 -7.30 -2.03 14.32
CA LYS A 67 -5.98 -1.65 13.84
C LYS A 67 -4.94 -1.70 14.96
N ASN A 68 -5.25 -1.20 16.14
CA ASN A 68 -4.35 -1.15 17.27
C ASN A 68 -4.12 -2.55 17.87
N GLU A 69 -5.13 -3.41 17.89
CA GLU A 69 -4.99 -4.79 18.38
C GLU A 69 -4.13 -5.65 17.45
N ILE A 70 -4.21 -5.50 16.13
CA ILE A 70 -3.47 -6.33 15.18
C ILE A 70 -2.08 -5.75 14.86
N TYR A 71 -2.01 -4.47 14.53
CA TYR A 71 -0.79 -3.83 14.04
C TYR A 71 -0.12 -2.86 15.03
N GLY A 72 -0.83 -2.46 16.08
CA GLY A 72 -0.37 -1.43 17.00
C GLY A 72 -0.27 -0.05 16.35
N ARG A 73 0.48 0.84 17.00
CA ARG A 73 0.69 2.22 16.54
C ARG A 73 1.86 2.37 15.57
N ARG A 74 2.21 1.34 14.80
CA ARG A 74 3.27 1.44 13.80
C ARG A 74 2.73 1.80 12.43
N LEU A 75 3.51 2.57 11.67
CA LEU A 75 3.28 2.87 10.26
C LEU A 75 4.53 2.53 9.45
N VAL A 76 4.38 1.66 8.47
CA VAL A 76 5.49 1.25 7.60
C VAL A 76 5.67 2.26 6.49
N LEU A 77 6.93 2.73 6.32
CA LEU A 77 7.30 3.74 5.34
C LEU A 77 7.97 3.12 4.11
N PHE A 78 7.68 3.67 2.95
CA PHE A 78 8.36 3.36 1.69
C PHE A 78 8.34 4.57 0.75
N ALA A 79 9.13 4.52 -0.32
CA ALA A 79 9.06 5.49 -1.42
C ALA A 79 8.81 4.76 -2.75
N PRO A 80 8.05 5.34 -3.69
CA PRO A 80 7.99 4.86 -5.05
C PRO A 80 9.28 5.24 -5.80
N LEU A 81 9.78 4.35 -6.64
CA LEU A 81 10.85 4.61 -7.59
C LEU A 81 10.33 4.35 -9.00
N TYR A 82 10.02 5.42 -9.73
CA TYR A 82 9.57 5.35 -11.11
C TYR A 82 10.77 5.16 -12.04
N VAL A 83 10.80 4.06 -12.77
CA VAL A 83 11.92 3.73 -13.66
C VAL A 83 11.60 3.97 -15.14
N SER A 84 10.31 3.99 -15.52
CA SER A 84 9.88 4.32 -16.88
C SER A 84 8.46 4.88 -16.91
N ASN A 85 8.22 5.90 -17.73
CA ASN A 85 6.88 6.41 -18.07
C ASN A 85 6.46 6.08 -19.51
N LEU A 86 7.23 5.23 -20.21
CA LEU A 86 6.79 4.68 -21.48
C LEU A 86 5.63 3.72 -21.24
N CYS A 87 4.52 3.90 -21.97
CA CYS A 87 3.33 3.09 -21.83
C CYS A 87 2.68 2.81 -23.18
N MET A 88 2.18 1.60 -23.40
CA MET A 88 1.40 1.20 -24.58
C MET A 88 -0.10 1.33 -24.36
N ASN A 89 -0.53 1.51 -23.09
CA ASN A 89 -1.93 1.67 -22.75
C ASN A 89 -2.39 3.12 -22.93
N ASP A 90 -3.69 3.27 -23.09
CA ASP A 90 -4.33 4.59 -23.20
C ASP A 90 -5.35 4.82 -22.07
N CYS A 91 -4.92 4.60 -20.83
CA CYS A 91 -5.75 4.78 -19.64
C CYS A 91 -6.11 6.27 -19.47
N LEU A 92 -7.38 6.62 -19.59
CA LEU A 92 -7.83 8.00 -19.69
C LEU A 92 -7.54 8.87 -18.45
N TYR A 93 -7.31 8.26 -17.31
CA TYR A 93 -6.99 8.90 -16.02
C TYR A 93 -5.49 9.08 -15.75
N CYS A 94 -4.59 8.66 -16.65
CA CYS A 94 -3.17 8.56 -16.38
C CYS A 94 -2.36 9.47 -17.31
N ALA A 95 -1.43 10.28 -16.74
CA ALA A 95 -0.56 11.10 -17.58
C ALA A 95 0.36 10.26 -18.48
N PHE A 96 0.68 9.00 -18.11
CA PHE A 96 1.54 8.11 -18.91
C PHE A 96 0.83 7.49 -20.12
N ARG A 97 -0.48 7.75 -20.32
CA ARG A 97 -1.21 7.18 -21.45
C ARG A 97 -0.53 7.48 -22.79
N LYS A 98 -0.60 6.51 -23.71
CA LYS A 98 0.10 6.54 -25.01
C LYS A 98 -0.24 7.78 -25.84
N SER A 99 -1.49 8.19 -25.85
CA SER A 99 -1.98 9.33 -26.62
C SER A 99 -1.54 10.69 -26.05
N ASN A 100 -1.15 10.76 -24.77
CA ASN A 100 -0.70 11.99 -24.16
C ASN A 100 0.66 12.43 -24.71
N LYS A 101 0.73 13.65 -25.27
CA LYS A 101 1.93 14.28 -25.83
C LYS A 101 2.47 15.42 -24.97
N GLU A 102 1.83 15.70 -23.85
CA GLU A 102 2.17 16.83 -22.97
C GLU A 102 3.30 16.53 -22.00
N ILE A 103 3.68 15.25 -21.85
CA ILE A 103 4.76 14.83 -20.96
C ILE A 103 5.96 14.28 -21.72
N SER A 104 7.16 14.52 -21.20
CA SER A 104 8.38 13.90 -21.70
C SER A 104 8.43 12.42 -21.35
N ARG A 105 8.87 11.59 -22.31
CA ARG A 105 8.99 10.14 -22.12
C ARG A 105 10.42 9.77 -21.74
N LYS A 106 10.56 9.03 -20.66
CA LYS A 106 11.86 8.62 -20.14
C LYS A 106 11.82 7.18 -19.61
N THR A 107 12.87 6.43 -19.90
CA THR A 107 13.22 5.17 -19.23
C THR A 107 14.61 5.35 -18.67
N LEU A 108 14.77 5.10 -17.37
CA LEU A 108 16.06 5.26 -16.70
C LEU A 108 17.05 4.20 -17.16
N THR A 109 18.30 4.60 -17.36
CA THR A 109 19.42 3.67 -17.44
C THR A 109 19.70 3.04 -16.08
N ILE A 110 20.45 1.96 -16.04
CA ILE A 110 20.84 1.30 -14.78
C ILE A 110 21.61 2.25 -13.87
N GLU A 111 22.47 3.10 -14.43
CA GLU A 111 23.23 4.09 -13.65
C GLU A 111 22.33 5.22 -13.09
N GLU A 112 21.30 5.63 -13.82
CA GLU A 112 20.30 6.56 -13.30
C GLU A 112 19.48 5.91 -12.17
N ILE A 113 19.09 4.64 -12.29
CA ILE A 113 18.40 3.90 -11.22
C ILE A 113 19.25 3.84 -9.95
N LYS A 114 20.54 3.57 -10.06
CA LYS A 114 21.46 3.57 -8.91
C LYS A 114 21.50 4.95 -8.26
N ARG A 115 21.62 6.02 -9.06
CA ARG A 115 21.65 7.41 -8.57
C ARG A 115 20.37 7.81 -7.83
N GLU A 116 19.22 7.51 -8.40
CA GLU A 116 17.92 7.73 -7.73
C GLU A 116 17.83 6.95 -6.41
N THR A 117 18.33 5.71 -6.41
CA THR A 117 18.38 4.86 -5.22
C THR A 117 19.33 5.42 -4.16
N GLU A 118 20.50 5.93 -4.54
CA GLU A 118 21.46 6.60 -3.63
C GLU A 118 20.81 7.78 -2.92
N ILE A 119 20.02 8.60 -3.63
CA ILE A 119 19.28 9.72 -3.03
C ILE A 119 18.28 9.22 -2.00
N LEU A 120 17.45 8.23 -2.36
CA LEU A 120 16.46 7.64 -1.45
C LEU A 120 17.11 7.04 -0.20
N VAL A 121 18.19 6.32 -0.38
CA VAL A 121 18.95 5.70 0.71
C VAL A 121 19.60 6.74 1.61
N SER A 122 20.12 7.83 1.04
CA SER A 122 20.70 8.97 1.79
C SER A 122 19.67 9.72 2.63
N GLN A 123 18.39 9.67 2.23
CA GLN A 123 17.26 10.17 3.03
C GLN A 123 16.83 9.21 4.15
N GLY A 124 17.32 7.97 4.15
CA GLY A 124 16.99 6.95 5.16
C GLY A 124 16.01 5.87 4.72
N HIS A 125 15.52 5.89 3.50
CA HIS A 125 14.63 4.84 2.98
C HIS A 125 15.31 3.46 2.96
N LYS A 126 14.56 2.43 3.35
CA LYS A 126 14.97 1.00 3.34
C LYS A 126 14.06 0.14 2.48
N ARG A 127 12.94 0.70 2.01
CA ARG A 127 11.91 0.01 1.23
C ARG A 127 11.48 0.91 0.08
N ILE A 128 11.40 0.32 -1.10
CA ILE A 128 10.87 1.01 -2.28
C ILE A 128 9.77 0.20 -2.96
N LEU A 129 8.93 0.93 -3.71
CA LEU A 129 8.03 0.38 -4.71
C LEU A 129 8.55 0.78 -6.08
N LEU A 130 9.14 -0.16 -6.81
CA LEU A 130 9.57 0.05 -8.18
C LEU A 130 8.34 0.12 -9.09
N VAL A 131 8.21 1.21 -9.85
CA VAL A 131 7.05 1.47 -10.71
C VAL A 131 7.49 1.70 -12.15
N SER A 132 6.79 1.07 -13.09
CA SER A 132 7.03 1.26 -14.53
C SER A 132 5.73 1.32 -15.31
N GLY A 133 5.67 2.18 -16.32
CA GLY A 133 4.65 2.10 -17.36
C GLY A 133 4.82 0.82 -18.19
N GLU A 134 3.76 0.40 -18.86
CA GLU A 134 3.72 -0.82 -19.68
C GLU A 134 4.24 -0.55 -21.11
N GLY A 135 5.46 -0.05 -21.24
CA GLY A 135 6.01 0.41 -22.53
C GLY A 135 7.11 -0.47 -23.14
N LEU A 136 7.67 -1.41 -22.37
CA LEU A 136 8.85 -2.15 -22.78
C LEU A 136 8.56 -3.54 -23.39
N GLY A 137 7.29 -3.92 -23.53
CA GLY A 137 6.85 -5.19 -24.09
C GLY A 137 7.48 -6.40 -23.36
N LEU A 138 7.92 -7.43 -24.09
CA LEU A 138 8.53 -8.63 -23.51
C LEU A 138 9.86 -8.36 -22.80
N SER A 139 10.55 -7.26 -23.10
CA SER A 139 11.79 -6.87 -22.41
C SER A 139 11.52 -6.23 -21.02
N ALA A 140 10.27 -5.97 -20.67
CA ALA A 140 9.90 -5.32 -19.40
C ALA A 140 10.37 -6.12 -18.17
N VAL A 141 10.30 -7.46 -18.22
CA VAL A 141 10.74 -8.33 -17.13
C VAL A 141 12.24 -8.30 -16.97
N ASP A 142 13.01 -8.40 -18.06
CA ASP A 142 14.48 -8.34 -18.04
C ASP A 142 14.97 -6.99 -17.51
N TYR A 143 14.35 -5.91 -17.96
CA TYR A 143 14.66 -4.58 -17.46
C TYR A 143 14.31 -4.44 -15.98
N SER A 144 13.15 -4.93 -15.55
CA SER A 144 12.75 -4.89 -14.14
C SER A 144 13.70 -5.68 -13.23
N ILE A 145 14.16 -6.86 -13.68
CA ILE A 145 15.14 -7.67 -12.93
C ILE A 145 16.46 -6.89 -12.78
N LYS A 146 16.98 -6.32 -13.86
CA LYS A 146 18.21 -5.50 -13.82
C LYS A 146 18.03 -4.25 -12.93
N ALA A 147 16.84 -3.63 -12.96
CA ALA A 147 16.54 -2.51 -12.09
C ALA A 147 16.52 -2.91 -10.61
N ILE A 148 15.93 -4.07 -10.28
CA ILE A 148 15.91 -4.62 -8.91
C ILE A 148 17.33 -4.91 -8.43
N GLU A 149 18.16 -5.56 -9.26
CA GLU A 149 19.56 -5.85 -8.96
C GLU A 149 20.34 -4.55 -8.72
N ALA A 150 20.15 -3.54 -9.57
CA ALA A 150 20.78 -2.23 -9.42
C ALA A 150 20.39 -1.58 -8.07
N VAL A 151 19.10 -1.59 -7.70
CA VAL A 151 18.63 -1.07 -6.43
C VAL A 151 19.28 -1.78 -5.24
N TYR A 152 19.32 -3.12 -5.23
CA TYR A 152 19.94 -3.89 -4.14
C TYR A 152 21.47 -3.73 -4.08
N SER A 153 22.12 -3.34 -5.18
CA SER A 153 23.57 -3.13 -5.23
C SER A 153 24.02 -1.84 -4.57
N VAL A 154 23.14 -0.86 -4.40
CA VAL A 154 23.47 0.44 -3.83
C VAL A 154 23.72 0.34 -2.33
N LYS A 155 24.87 0.86 -1.90
CA LYS A 155 25.29 0.99 -0.50
C LYS A 155 25.82 2.40 -0.26
N VAL A 156 25.27 3.08 0.72
CA VAL A 156 25.66 4.45 1.12
C VAL A 156 26.04 4.45 2.60
N PRO A 157 27.25 4.90 2.97
CA PRO A 157 27.59 5.04 4.39
C PRO A 157 26.65 5.99 5.14
N PRO A 158 26.43 5.79 6.46
CA PRO A 158 26.97 4.70 7.27
C PRO A 158 26.19 3.37 7.15
N ASN A 159 24.89 3.38 6.89
CA ASN A 159 24.01 2.21 6.93
C ASN A 159 22.93 2.22 5.83
N GLY A 160 23.19 2.97 4.77
CA GLY A 160 22.25 3.16 3.66
C GLY A 160 22.22 1.95 2.72
N GLU A 161 21.09 1.27 2.65
CA GLU A 161 20.79 0.23 1.66
C GLU A 161 19.28 0.01 1.55
N ILE A 162 18.80 -0.39 0.40
CA ILE A 162 17.43 -0.89 0.25
C ILE A 162 17.41 -2.36 0.67
N ARG A 163 16.51 -2.67 1.60
CA ARG A 163 16.33 -4.01 2.17
C ARG A 163 15.13 -4.74 1.58
N ARG A 164 14.25 -4.04 0.87
CA ARG A 164 13.07 -4.60 0.20
C ARG A 164 12.65 -3.78 -1.01
N VAL A 165 12.47 -4.46 -2.14
CA VAL A 165 11.87 -3.92 -3.36
C VAL A 165 10.53 -4.58 -3.60
N ASN A 166 9.44 -3.80 -3.51
CA ASN A 166 8.14 -4.18 -4.04
C ASN A 166 8.08 -3.72 -5.50
N ILE A 167 7.17 -4.29 -6.29
CA ILE A 167 7.07 -3.95 -7.72
C ILE A 167 5.62 -3.70 -8.13
N ASN A 168 5.42 -2.64 -8.92
CA ASN A 168 4.15 -2.31 -9.58
C ASN A 168 4.43 -2.13 -11.07
N ILE A 169 4.17 -3.18 -11.83
CA ILE A 169 4.32 -3.25 -13.29
C ILE A 169 3.12 -3.99 -13.90
N ALA A 170 3.08 -4.05 -15.22
CA ALA A 170 2.06 -4.72 -16.01
C ALA A 170 1.63 -6.10 -15.48
N ALA A 171 0.42 -6.53 -15.81
CA ALA A 171 0.00 -7.91 -15.71
C ALA A 171 0.87 -8.80 -16.60
N LEU A 172 1.37 -9.92 -16.06
CA LEU A 172 2.36 -10.78 -16.70
C LEU A 172 1.87 -12.23 -16.81
N PRO A 173 2.50 -13.06 -17.67
CA PRO A 173 2.34 -14.51 -17.64
C PRO A 173 3.07 -15.14 -16.46
N VAL A 174 2.65 -16.36 -16.06
CA VAL A 174 3.19 -17.09 -14.89
C VAL A 174 4.72 -17.21 -14.90
N GLU A 175 5.31 -17.53 -16.05
CA GLU A 175 6.77 -17.68 -16.16
C GLU A 175 7.54 -16.38 -15.85
N SER A 176 6.95 -15.24 -16.17
CA SER A 176 7.55 -13.93 -15.82
C SER A 176 7.51 -13.67 -14.32
N TYR A 177 6.43 -14.08 -13.65
CA TYR A 177 6.34 -13.98 -12.19
C TYR A 177 7.33 -14.90 -11.47
N LYS A 178 7.59 -16.11 -11.97
CA LYS A 178 8.64 -16.99 -11.46
C LYS A 178 10.01 -16.30 -11.47
N ARG A 179 10.34 -15.66 -12.58
CA ARG A 179 11.60 -14.91 -12.73
C ARG A 179 11.69 -13.71 -11.78
N LEU A 180 10.57 -13.00 -11.56
CA LEU A 180 10.52 -11.90 -10.58
C LEU A 180 10.69 -12.40 -9.14
N LYS A 181 10.14 -13.58 -8.80
CA LYS A 181 10.40 -14.24 -7.51
C LYS A 181 11.88 -14.53 -7.29
N GLU A 182 12.55 -15.07 -8.31
CA GLU A 182 14.01 -15.32 -8.28
C GLU A 182 14.81 -14.04 -8.08
N ALA A 183 14.34 -12.90 -8.60
CA ALA A 183 14.93 -11.57 -8.38
C ALA A 183 14.66 -11.02 -6.95
N ARG A 184 13.99 -11.81 -6.09
CA ARG A 184 13.72 -11.49 -4.67
C ARG A 184 12.89 -10.23 -4.48
N ILE A 185 11.83 -10.06 -5.28
CA ILE A 185 10.84 -9.02 -5.00
C ILE A 185 10.12 -9.32 -3.69
N GLY A 186 9.64 -8.27 -3.03
CA GLY A 186 8.76 -8.40 -1.87
C GLY A 186 7.32 -8.70 -2.27
N THR A 187 6.54 -7.65 -2.54
CA THR A 187 5.15 -7.75 -2.97
C THR A 187 5.04 -7.38 -4.45
N TYR A 188 4.28 -8.15 -5.23
CA TYR A 188 3.78 -7.70 -6.52
C TYR A 188 2.47 -6.96 -6.30
N GLN A 189 2.40 -5.71 -6.76
CA GLN A 189 1.20 -4.86 -6.63
C GLN A 189 0.66 -4.53 -8.01
N LEU A 190 -0.65 -4.70 -8.19
CA LEU A 190 -1.36 -4.23 -9.38
C LEU A 190 -2.77 -3.81 -8.99
N PHE A 191 -3.16 -2.60 -9.39
CA PHE A 191 -4.50 -2.11 -9.13
C PHE A 191 -5.44 -2.52 -10.24
N GLN A 192 -6.64 -3.00 -9.88
CA GLN A 192 -7.70 -3.23 -10.84
C GLN A 192 -8.21 -1.90 -11.43
N GLU A 193 -7.98 -0.83 -10.73
CA GLU A 193 -8.45 0.54 -10.97
C GLU A 193 -9.98 0.66 -10.79
N THR A 194 -10.76 -0.07 -11.57
CA THR A 194 -12.21 -0.26 -11.42
C THR A 194 -12.57 -1.70 -11.74
N TYR A 195 -13.42 -2.29 -10.93
CA TYR A 195 -13.99 -3.62 -11.18
C TYR A 195 -15.20 -3.57 -12.10
N HIS A 196 -15.87 -2.39 -12.22
CA HIS A 196 -17.03 -2.26 -13.10
C HIS A 196 -16.63 -2.38 -14.56
N LEU A 197 -17.05 -3.47 -15.22
CA LEU A 197 -16.62 -3.84 -16.58
C LEU A 197 -16.88 -2.74 -17.62
N GLY A 198 -18.05 -2.08 -17.54
CA GLY A 198 -18.39 -0.98 -18.46
C GLY A 198 -17.43 0.19 -18.33
N THR A 199 -17.17 0.63 -17.09
CA THR A 199 -16.21 1.69 -16.76
C THR A 199 -14.79 1.27 -17.12
N PHE A 200 -14.39 0.03 -16.82
CA PHE A 200 -13.06 -0.47 -17.17
C PHE A 200 -12.78 -0.35 -18.69
N LYS A 201 -13.72 -0.80 -19.51
CA LYS A 201 -13.60 -0.70 -20.99
C LYS A 201 -13.57 0.74 -21.48
N ALA A 202 -14.36 1.62 -20.88
CA ALA A 202 -14.37 3.03 -21.22
C ALA A 202 -13.04 3.72 -20.85
N MET A 203 -12.49 3.39 -19.69
CA MET A 203 -11.25 3.99 -19.19
C MET A 203 -9.98 3.42 -19.82
N HIS A 204 -10.03 2.22 -20.42
CA HIS A 204 -8.90 1.54 -21.07
C HIS A 204 -9.21 1.23 -22.55
N PRO A 205 -9.34 2.27 -23.42
CA PRO A 205 -9.80 2.08 -24.79
C PRO A 205 -8.82 1.33 -25.68
N SER A 206 -7.54 1.27 -25.32
CA SER A 206 -6.52 0.55 -26.11
C SER A 206 -5.31 0.15 -25.28
N GLY A 207 -4.55 -0.82 -25.81
CA GLY A 207 -3.35 -1.38 -25.20
C GLY A 207 -3.61 -2.67 -24.45
N PRO A 208 -2.56 -3.34 -23.91
CA PRO A 208 -2.68 -4.62 -23.21
C PRO A 208 -3.64 -4.60 -22.02
N LYS A 209 -3.70 -3.48 -21.29
CA LYS A 209 -4.60 -3.32 -20.12
C LYS A 209 -6.09 -3.29 -20.51
N ALA A 210 -6.45 -3.13 -21.79
CA ALA A 210 -7.83 -3.19 -22.25
C ALA A 210 -8.48 -4.58 -22.09
N ASP A 211 -7.69 -5.64 -21.93
CA ASP A 211 -8.18 -6.97 -21.61
C ASP A 211 -8.53 -7.08 -20.11
N TYR A 212 -9.81 -6.92 -19.82
CA TYR A 212 -10.34 -6.94 -18.46
C TYR A 212 -10.01 -8.23 -17.70
N LEU A 213 -10.24 -9.40 -18.31
CA LEU A 213 -10.04 -10.68 -17.65
C LEU A 213 -8.56 -10.99 -17.43
N TYR A 214 -7.73 -10.68 -18.42
CA TYR A 214 -6.29 -10.83 -18.27
C TYR A 214 -5.76 -9.94 -17.15
N HIS A 215 -6.27 -8.71 -17.04
CA HIS A 215 -5.88 -7.80 -15.96
C HIS A 215 -6.41 -8.26 -14.60
N LEU A 216 -7.69 -8.62 -14.49
CA LEU A 216 -8.34 -9.11 -13.27
C LEU A 216 -7.65 -10.32 -12.66
N THR A 217 -7.23 -11.29 -13.51
CA THR A 217 -6.59 -12.53 -13.07
C THR A 217 -5.06 -12.42 -12.94
N ALA A 218 -4.50 -11.21 -12.89
CA ALA A 218 -3.06 -11.02 -12.74
C ALA A 218 -2.53 -11.56 -11.41
N MET A 219 -3.29 -11.41 -10.31
CA MET A 219 -2.90 -11.93 -9.00
C MET A 219 -2.89 -13.46 -8.96
N ASP A 220 -3.84 -14.11 -9.63
CA ASP A 220 -3.84 -15.58 -9.79
C ASP A 220 -2.54 -16.06 -10.42
N ARG A 221 -2.14 -15.47 -11.54
CA ARG A 221 -0.89 -15.82 -12.23
C ARG A 221 0.36 -15.50 -11.42
N ALA A 222 0.32 -14.41 -10.65
CA ALA A 222 1.44 -14.06 -9.77
C ALA A 222 1.61 -15.11 -8.66
N MET A 223 0.51 -15.53 -8.03
CA MET A 223 0.54 -16.56 -6.99
C MET A 223 0.88 -17.95 -7.56
N GLU A 224 0.40 -18.30 -8.74
CA GLU A 224 0.82 -19.51 -9.48
C GLU A 224 2.31 -19.47 -9.83
N GLY A 225 2.86 -18.30 -10.09
CA GLY A 225 4.29 -18.04 -10.28
C GLY A 225 5.10 -18.08 -8.99
N GLY A 226 4.43 -18.33 -7.85
CA GLY A 226 5.04 -18.45 -6.53
C GLY A 226 5.30 -17.13 -5.82
N ILE A 227 4.71 -16.01 -6.26
CA ILE A 227 4.70 -14.77 -5.49
C ILE A 227 3.74 -14.94 -4.32
N GLU A 228 4.27 -14.99 -3.11
CA GLU A 228 3.48 -15.27 -1.89
C GLU A 228 2.75 -14.04 -1.36
N ASP A 229 3.27 -12.84 -1.61
CA ASP A 229 2.69 -11.58 -1.20
C ASP A 229 2.22 -10.78 -2.42
N VAL A 230 0.92 -10.68 -2.61
CA VAL A 230 0.30 -9.84 -3.65
C VAL A 230 -0.41 -8.63 -3.04
N GLY A 231 -0.53 -7.56 -3.81
CA GLY A 231 -1.21 -6.33 -3.39
C GLY A 231 -2.22 -5.90 -4.45
N VAL A 232 -3.47 -5.75 -4.03
CA VAL A 232 -4.58 -5.27 -4.86
C VAL A 232 -4.86 -3.79 -4.60
N GLY A 233 -5.64 -3.14 -5.46
CA GLY A 233 -6.06 -1.76 -5.25
C GLY A 233 -7.16 -1.31 -6.19
N ILE A 234 -7.79 -0.20 -5.82
CA ILE A 234 -8.83 0.49 -6.58
C ILE A 234 -8.40 1.95 -6.72
N LEU A 235 -8.65 2.55 -7.89
CA LEU A 235 -8.54 4.00 -8.08
C LEU A 235 -9.93 4.60 -7.87
N PHE A 236 -10.22 5.05 -6.67
CA PHE A 236 -11.51 5.63 -6.31
C PHE A 236 -11.77 6.95 -7.05
N GLY A 237 -12.94 7.05 -7.64
CA GLY A 237 -13.38 8.18 -8.45
C GLY A 237 -13.77 7.81 -9.88
N LEU A 238 -13.47 6.59 -10.34
CA LEU A 238 -13.83 6.09 -11.67
C LEU A 238 -15.27 5.57 -11.73
N TYR A 239 -15.75 4.92 -10.67
CA TYR A 239 -17.11 4.39 -10.53
C TYR A 239 -17.60 4.49 -9.08
N ASP A 240 -18.85 4.08 -8.80
CA ASP A 240 -19.44 4.09 -7.46
C ASP A 240 -18.57 3.27 -6.49
N TYR A 241 -18.07 3.93 -5.44
CA TYR A 241 -17.17 3.30 -4.48
C TYR A 241 -17.79 2.08 -3.77
N ARG A 242 -19.12 2.04 -3.62
CA ARG A 242 -19.82 0.92 -2.98
C ARG A 242 -19.72 -0.33 -3.84
N PHE A 243 -19.92 -0.17 -5.16
CA PHE A 243 -19.68 -1.25 -6.13
C PHE A 243 -18.24 -1.73 -6.06
N GLU A 244 -17.29 -0.80 -6.09
CA GLU A 244 -15.87 -1.11 -6.12
C GLU A 244 -15.42 -1.86 -4.86
N VAL A 245 -15.89 -1.46 -3.68
CA VAL A 245 -15.55 -2.15 -2.41
C VAL A 245 -16.15 -3.56 -2.38
N MET A 246 -17.42 -3.73 -2.78
CA MET A 246 -18.04 -5.07 -2.85
C MET A 246 -17.30 -5.99 -3.83
N ALA A 247 -16.92 -5.48 -4.99
CA ALA A 247 -16.16 -6.24 -5.98
C ALA A 247 -14.74 -6.58 -5.49
N LEU A 248 -14.06 -5.65 -4.80
CA LEU A 248 -12.78 -5.92 -4.12
C LEU A 248 -12.91 -7.05 -3.10
N LEU A 249 -13.98 -7.08 -2.30
CA LEU A 249 -14.22 -8.16 -1.35
C LEU A 249 -14.45 -9.50 -2.05
N GLN A 250 -15.12 -9.52 -3.21
CA GLN A 250 -15.22 -10.73 -4.03
C GLN A 250 -13.86 -11.19 -4.56
N HIS A 251 -12.98 -10.26 -4.97
CA HIS A 251 -11.61 -10.60 -5.38
C HIS A 251 -10.79 -11.18 -4.23
N ILE A 252 -10.87 -10.59 -3.04
CA ILE A 252 -10.20 -11.12 -1.84
C ILE A 252 -10.68 -12.54 -1.53
N ARG A 253 -12.00 -12.77 -1.54
CA ARG A 253 -12.59 -14.10 -1.35
C ARG A 253 -12.08 -15.11 -2.38
N HIS A 254 -12.05 -14.72 -3.65
CA HIS A 254 -11.53 -15.58 -4.73
C HIS A 254 -10.09 -16.02 -4.45
N LEU A 255 -9.21 -15.11 -4.05
CA LEU A 255 -7.83 -15.44 -3.72
C LEU A 255 -7.73 -16.34 -2.48
N GLU A 256 -8.53 -16.09 -1.44
CA GLU A 256 -8.57 -16.94 -0.24
C GLU A 256 -9.07 -18.35 -0.54
N GLU A 257 -10.12 -18.49 -1.34
CA GLU A 257 -10.68 -19.79 -1.76
C GLU A 257 -9.72 -20.59 -2.64
N ARG A 258 -9.03 -19.89 -3.55
CA ARG A 258 -8.14 -20.56 -4.52
C ARG A 258 -6.77 -20.89 -3.94
N PHE A 259 -6.18 -19.99 -3.15
CA PHE A 259 -4.79 -20.11 -2.68
C PHE A 259 -4.68 -20.29 -1.15
N GLY A 260 -5.80 -20.22 -0.42
CA GLY A 260 -5.83 -20.33 1.04
C GLY A 260 -5.36 -19.07 1.76
N VAL A 261 -5.05 -17.99 1.02
CA VAL A 261 -4.56 -16.72 1.55
C VAL A 261 -5.02 -15.56 0.68
N GLY A 262 -5.50 -14.48 1.31
CA GLY A 262 -5.87 -13.24 0.64
C GLY A 262 -4.67 -12.35 0.35
N PRO A 263 -4.90 -11.14 -0.20
CA PRO A 263 -3.84 -10.20 -0.52
C PRO A 263 -3.12 -9.71 0.73
N HIS A 264 -1.80 -9.57 0.64
CA HIS A 264 -0.97 -9.01 1.70
C HIS A 264 -1.26 -7.52 1.93
N THR A 265 -1.57 -6.79 0.86
CA THR A 265 -1.89 -5.36 0.94
C THR A 265 -3.08 -4.96 0.07
N ILE A 266 -3.80 -3.93 0.53
CA ILE A 266 -4.80 -3.21 -0.24
C ILE A 266 -4.35 -1.75 -0.35
N SER A 267 -4.29 -1.22 -1.57
CA SER A 267 -4.00 0.18 -1.84
C SER A 267 -5.28 0.93 -2.17
N LEU A 268 -5.44 2.11 -1.58
CA LEU A 268 -6.67 2.90 -1.62
C LEU A 268 -6.41 4.32 -2.18
N PRO A 269 -5.93 4.48 -3.43
CA PRO A 269 -5.76 5.81 -4.01
C PRO A 269 -7.12 6.39 -4.43
N ARG A 270 -7.34 7.69 -4.15
CA ARG A 270 -8.30 8.50 -4.89
C ARG A 270 -7.64 9.04 -6.15
N ILE A 271 -8.46 9.37 -7.15
CA ILE A 271 -7.99 9.97 -8.39
C ILE A 271 -7.53 11.42 -8.12
N GLU A 272 -6.35 11.76 -8.63
CA GLU A 272 -5.75 13.08 -8.50
C GLU A 272 -5.46 13.65 -9.89
N PRO A 273 -5.43 14.97 -10.05
CA PRO A 273 -5.15 15.62 -11.34
C PRO A 273 -3.91 15.06 -12.02
N ALA A 274 -3.99 14.88 -13.33
CA ALA A 274 -2.91 14.32 -14.13
C ALA A 274 -2.81 15.04 -15.46
N THR A 275 -1.61 15.52 -15.81
CA THR A 275 -1.37 16.30 -17.04
C THR A 275 -1.97 15.61 -18.27
N GLY A 276 -2.81 16.33 -19.00
CA GLY A 276 -3.48 15.85 -20.21
C GLY A 276 -4.62 14.85 -19.95
N SER A 277 -5.19 14.78 -18.75
CA SER A 277 -6.28 13.88 -18.39
C SER A 277 -7.51 14.63 -17.87
N GLU A 278 -8.52 14.80 -18.70
CA GLU A 278 -9.81 15.39 -18.30
C GLU A 278 -10.53 14.55 -17.23
N ILE A 279 -10.40 13.22 -17.28
CA ILE A 279 -10.98 12.29 -16.30
C ILE A 279 -10.34 12.48 -14.92
N ALA A 280 -9.04 12.74 -14.87
CA ALA A 280 -8.35 12.96 -13.61
C ALA A 280 -8.69 14.33 -12.99
N ASP A 281 -8.92 15.33 -13.81
CA ASP A 281 -9.33 16.66 -13.36
C ASP A 281 -10.80 16.70 -12.91
N ASN A 282 -11.66 15.92 -13.57
CA ASN A 282 -13.09 15.82 -13.31
C ASN A 282 -13.54 14.36 -13.15
N PRO A 283 -13.24 13.71 -12.02
CA PRO A 283 -13.61 12.31 -11.79
C PRO A 283 -15.12 12.10 -11.84
N PRO A 284 -15.62 11.09 -12.61
CA PRO A 284 -17.06 10.86 -12.79
C PRO A 284 -17.79 10.48 -11.49
N HIS A 285 -17.09 9.91 -10.52
CA HIS A 285 -17.63 9.49 -9.23
C HIS A 285 -16.70 9.91 -8.09
N ARG A 286 -16.55 11.24 -7.91
CA ARG A 286 -15.68 11.79 -6.86
C ARG A 286 -16.07 11.26 -5.49
N VAL A 287 -15.08 10.79 -4.74
CA VAL A 287 -15.24 10.29 -3.37
C VAL A 287 -14.88 11.39 -2.38
N SER A 288 -15.84 11.75 -1.52
CA SER A 288 -15.66 12.75 -0.45
C SER A 288 -14.74 12.22 0.65
N ASP A 289 -14.23 13.10 1.50
CA ASP A 289 -13.38 12.74 2.63
C ASP A 289 -14.08 11.80 3.62
N LEU A 290 -15.37 12.04 3.88
CA LEU A 290 -16.17 11.18 4.77
C LEU A 290 -16.34 9.77 4.18
N GLU A 291 -16.64 9.66 2.90
CA GLU A 291 -16.74 8.38 2.20
C GLU A 291 -15.41 7.65 2.19
N PHE A 292 -14.31 8.39 1.98
CA PHE A 292 -12.97 7.81 2.00
C PHE A 292 -12.59 7.24 3.37
N LYS A 293 -12.87 7.98 4.45
CA LYS A 293 -12.72 7.50 5.83
C LYS A 293 -13.57 6.25 6.08
N LYS A 294 -14.82 6.24 5.61
CA LYS A 294 -15.72 5.09 5.69
C LYS A 294 -15.15 3.87 4.97
N ILE A 295 -14.63 4.04 3.75
CA ILE A 295 -13.98 2.96 2.98
C ILE A 295 -12.83 2.34 3.77
N ILE A 296 -11.93 3.18 4.30
CA ILE A 296 -10.77 2.73 5.08
C ILE A 296 -11.22 1.93 6.32
N ALA A 297 -12.14 2.49 7.10
CA ALA A 297 -12.63 1.86 8.32
C ALA A 297 -13.34 0.54 8.04
N LEU A 298 -14.19 0.50 7.02
CA LEU A 298 -14.93 -0.70 6.64
C LEU A 298 -13.99 -1.83 6.18
N LEU A 299 -13.01 -1.53 5.35
CA LEU A 299 -12.03 -2.53 4.92
C LEU A 299 -11.17 -3.01 6.10
N ARG A 300 -10.83 -2.14 7.05
CA ARG A 300 -10.14 -2.57 8.29
C ARG A 300 -10.98 -3.53 9.12
N ILE A 301 -12.27 -3.28 9.23
CA ILE A 301 -13.21 -4.14 9.96
C ILE A 301 -13.40 -5.49 9.26
N THR A 302 -13.51 -5.47 7.93
CA THR A 302 -13.83 -6.67 7.13
C THR A 302 -12.64 -7.60 6.94
N VAL A 303 -11.46 -7.03 6.63
CA VAL A 303 -10.21 -7.79 6.37
C VAL A 303 -9.10 -7.29 7.30
N PRO A 304 -9.22 -7.56 8.61
CA PRO A 304 -8.41 -6.92 9.64
C PRO A 304 -6.91 -7.25 9.56
N TYR A 305 -6.57 -8.37 8.95
CA TYR A 305 -5.20 -8.87 8.79
C TYR A 305 -4.44 -8.29 7.58
N THR A 306 -5.14 -7.65 6.62
CA THR A 306 -4.49 -7.11 5.42
C THR A 306 -3.85 -5.75 5.69
N GLY A 307 -2.63 -5.55 5.18
CA GLY A 307 -1.97 -4.25 5.23
C GLY A 307 -2.69 -3.24 4.34
N MET A 308 -2.97 -2.03 4.84
CA MET A 308 -3.63 -0.98 4.07
C MET A 308 -2.65 0.13 3.77
N ILE A 309 -2.55 0.49 2.48
CA ILE A 309 -1.58 1.44 1.95
C ILE A 309 -2.28 2.76 1.58
N LEU A 310 -1.73 3.86 2.10
CA LEU A 310 -2.09 5.22 1.71
C LEU A 310 -0.89 5.92 1.07
N SER A 311 -1.10 6.50 -0.11
CA SER A 311 -0.04 7.20 -0.81
C SER A 311 -0.03 8.70 -0.51
N THR A 312 0.98 9.40 -1.04
CA THR A 312 1.10 10.86 -1.03
C THR A 312 0.12 11.57 -1.99
N ARG A 313 -0.86 10.87 -2.58
CA ARG A 313 -1.99 11.51 -3.27
C ARG A 313 -2.82 12.35 -2.32
N GLU A 314 -3.04 11.82 -1.11
CA GLU A 314 -3.77 12.52 -0.06
C GLU A 314 -2.90 13.60 0.60
N ASP A 315 -3.53 14.71 0.98
CA ASP A 315 -2.88 15.75 1.77
C ASP A 315 -2.54 15.32 3.21
N ALA A 316 -1.75 16.12 3.90
CA ALA A 316 -1.28 15.83 5.25
C ALA A 316 -2.42 15.65 6.26
N GLY A 317 -3.52 16.39 6.13
CA GLY A 317 -4.68 16.31 7.03
C GLY A 317 -5.40 14.98 6.88
N MET A 318 -5.79 14.61 5.66
CA MET A 318 -6.45 13.33 5.37
C MET A 318 -5.56 12.14 5.76
N ARG A 319 -4.25 12.25 5.58
CA ARG A 319 -3.31 11.18 5.98
C ARG A 319 -3.31 10.97 7.49
N ARG A 320 -3.26 12.05 8.30
CA ARG A 320 -3.34 11.99 9.77
C ARG A 320 -4.63 11.33 10.23
N ASP A 321 -5.77 11.75 9.70
CA ASP A 321 -7.07 11.18 10.02
C ASP A 321 -7.14 9.67 9.71
N SER A 322 -6.56 9.27 8.59
CA SER A 322 -6.58 7.89 8.10
C SER A 322 -5.72 6.92 8.93
N PHE A 323 -4.70 7.40 9.65
CA PHE A 323 -3.83 6.54 10.46
C PHE A 323 -4.60 5.83 11.57
N SER A 324 -5.55 6.48 12.20
CA SER A 324 -6.39 5.87 13.22
C SER A 324 -7.42 4.90 12.63
N LEU A 325 -7.88 5.11 11.39
CA LEU A 325 -8.97 4.34 10.78
C LEU A 325 -8.56 2.97 10.25
N GLY A 326 -7.26 2.75 10.01
CA GLY A 326 -6.85 1.44 9.51
C GLY A 326 -5.56 1.40 8.72
N ILE A 327 -5.04 2.53 8.27
CA ILE A 327 -3.82 2.58 7.47
C ILE A 327 -2.63 2.04 8.27
N SER A 328 -1.82 1.19 7.65
CA SER A 328 -0.65 0.55 8.26
C SER A 328 0.65 0.77 7.47
N GLN A 329 0.54 1.25 6.23
CA GLN A 329 1.70 1.56 5.38
C GLN A 329 1.45 2.88 4.62
N VAL A 330 2.50 3.70 4.49
CA VAL A 330 2.41 5.00 3.82
C VAL A 330 3.65 5.27 2.96
N SER A 331 3.46 5.89 1.81
CA SER A 331 4.60 6.45 1.08
C SER A 331 4.98 7.82 1.65
N ALA A 332 6.26 8.18 1.57
CA ALA A 332 6.78 9.45 2.07
C ALA A 332 7.91 9.97 1.18
N GLY A 333 8.04 11.28 1.04
CA GLY A 333 9.04 11.92 0.20
C GLY A 333 8.92 11.52 -1.27
N SER A 334 7.70 11.25 -1.75
CA SER A 334 7.46 10.62 -3.06
C SER A 334 7.75 11.54 -4.25
N ARG A 335 8.17 10.90 -5.36
CA ARG A 335 8.17 11.47 -6.71
C ARG A 335 7.47 10.47 -7.64
N THR A 336 6.71 10.97 -8.63
CA THR A 336 5.85 10.14 -9.49
C THR A 336 6.28 10.17 -10.96
N ASN A 337 7.55 10.50 -11.21
CA ASN A 337 8.18 10.55 -12.52
C ASN A 337 9.56 9.87 -12.51
N PRO A 338 10.01 9.31 -13.64
CA PRO A 338 11.36 8.75 -13.76
C PRO A 338 12.44 9.83 -13.61
N GLY A 339 13.35 9.65 -12.65
CA GLY A 339 14.43 10.61 -12.34
C GLY A 339 14.00 11.76 -11.43
N GLY A 340 12.82 11.69 -10.82
CA GLY A 340 12.26 12.78 -10.03
C GLY A 340 12.95 13.08 -8.71
N TYR A 341 13.83 12.20 -8.23
CA TYR A 341 14.62 12.46 -7.03
C TYR A 341 15.89 13.27 -7.31
N SER A 342 16.46 13.11 -8.51
CA SER A 342 17.66 13.85 -8.92
C SER A 342 17.38 15.13 -9.71
N GLN A 343 16.19 15.24 -10.31
CA GLN A 343 15.80 16.36 -11.17
C GLN A 343 14.33 16.70 -10.94
N GLU A 344 14.02 17.99 -10.77
CA GLU A 344 12.65 18.47 -10.83
C GLU A 344 12.23 18.50 -12.30
N ASP A 345 11.60 17.44 -12.79
CA ASP A 345 11.17 17.35 -14.18
C ASP A 345 9.64 17.26 -14.30
N ALA A 346 9.11 17.85 -15.38
CA ALA A 346 7.75 17.69 -15.83
C ALA A 346 7.54 16.24 -16.31
N GLY A 347 6.44 15.62 -15.97
CA GLY A 347 6.11 14.27 -16.44
C GLY A 347 5.71 13.31 -15.33
N ALA A 348 5.20 13.84 -14.25
CA ALA A 348 4.59 13.06 -13.15
C ALA A 348 3.37 12.28 -13.66
N GLN A 349 3.14 11.11 -13.09
CA GLN A 349 1.99 10.27 -13.41
C GLN A 349 0.67 10.93 -12.97
N PHE A 350 0.69 11.63 -11.85
CA PHE A 350 -0.39 12.37 -11.24
C PHE A 350 0.18 13.38 -10.22
N SER A 351 -0.61 14.36 -9.83
CA SER A 351 -0.25 15.34 -8.81
C SER A 351 -0.21 14.73 -7.41
N LEU A 352 0.68 15.22 -6.56
CA LEU A 352 0.75 14.82 -5.15
C LEU A 352 -0.03 15.81 -4.28
N GLY A 353 -0.72 15.31 -3.25
CA GLY A 353 -1.32 16.11 -2.18
C GLY A 353 -0.35 16.38 -1.03
N ASP A 354 0.65 15.51 -0.82
CA ASP A 354 1.67 15.64 0.23
C ASP A 354 3.07 15.68 -0.38
N HIS A 355 3.71 16.85 -0.31
CA HIS A 355 5.05 17.13 -0.86
C HIS A 355 6.15 17.08 0.21
N ARG A 356 5.82 16.79 1.46
CA ARG A 356 6.77 16.78 2.57
C ARG A 356 7.90 15.78 2.34
N THR A 357 9.07 16.13 2.85
CA THR A 357 10.23 15.25 2.91
C THR A 357 9.96 14.04 3.80
N LEU A 358 10.82 13.02 3.73
CA LEU A 358 10.70 11.85 4.60
C LEU A 358 10.79 12.25 6.08
N ASP A 359 11.70 13.14 6.47
CA ASP A 359 11.89 13.54 7.87
C ASP A 359 10.68 14.31 8.41
N GLU A 360 10.11 15.23 7.62
CA GLU A 360 8.87 15.94 8.00
C GLU A 360 7.68 14.98 8.21
N VAL A 361 7.54 13.96 7.37
CA VAL A 361 6.50 12.94 7.54
C VAL A 361 6.76 12.09 8.79
N ILE A 362 8.01 11.73 9.06
CA ILE A 362 8.41 10.97 10.25
C ILE A 362 8.17 11.79 11.51
N HIS A 363 8.53 13.07 11.49
CA HIS A 363 8.26 14.00 12.61
C HIS A 363 6.76 14.06 12.91
N ASP A 364 5.94 14.21 11.88
CA ASP A 364 4.49 14.29 12.02
C ASP A 364 3.88 12.99 12.60
N ILE A 365 4.29 11.83 12.08
CA ILE A 365 3.88 10.51 12.57
C ILE A 365 4.28 10.33 14.05
N ALA A 366 5.50 10.68 14.40
CA ALA A 366 6.01 10.59 15.78
C ALA A 366 5.27 11.55 16.72
N SER A 367 4.96 12.78 16.28
CA SER A 367 4.18 13.77 17.04
C SER A 367 2.79 13.29 17.42
N MET A 368 2.21 12.38 16.64
CA MET A 368 0.92 11.74 16.89
C MET A 368 1.05 10.48 17.79
N GLY A 369 2.25 10.14 18.26
CA GLY A 369 2.52 8.94 19.07
C GLY A 369 2.52 7.64 18.28
N TYR A 370 2.68 7.69 16.96
CA TYR A 370 2.90 6.51 16.12
C TYR A 370 4.39 6.24 15.93
N VAL A 371 4.75 4.99 15.67
CA VAL A 371 6.13 4.56 15.40
C VAL A 371 6.35 4.46 13.89
N PRO A 372 7.16 5.35 13.28
CA PRO A 372 7.64 5.16 11.91
C PRO A 372 8.47 3.88 11.80
N SER A 373 8.24 3.06 10.79
CA SER A 373 8.89 1.74 10.66
C SER A 373 9.41 1.49 9.25
N PHE A 374 10.65 1.03 9.16
CA PHE A 374 11.27 0.55 7.93
C PHE A 374 11.48 -0.98 7.95
N CYS A 375 10.75 -1.68 8.81
CA CYS A 375 10.92 -3.10 9.05
C CYS A 375 10.77 -3.94 7.77
N THR A 376 11.68 -4.88 7.59
CA THR A 376 11.67 -5.90 6.54
C THR A 376 11.87 -7.31 7.10
N GLY A 377 11.76 -7.50 8.42
CA GLY A 377 12.09 -8.73 9.13
C GLY A 377 11.29 -9.94 8.67
N CYS A 378 9.99 -9.80 8.40
CA CYS A 378 9.15 -10.90 7.95
C CYS A 378 9.67 -11.55 6.68
N TYR A 379 10.08 -10.75 5.67
CA TYR A 379 10.64 -11.27 4.44
C TYR A 379 11.94 -12.07 4.63
N ARG A 380 12.81 -11.57 5.50
CA ARG A 380 14.12 -12.17 5.73
C ARG A 380 14.05 -13.45 6.51
N LEU A 381 12.98 -13.62 7.28
CA LEU A 381 12.72 -14.80 8.10
C LEU A 381 11.69 -15.75 7.46
N GLY A 382 11.34 -15.54 6.18
CA GLY A 382 10.40 -16.39 5.45
C GLY A 382 8.95 -16.28 5.94
N ARG A 383 8.63 -15.27 6.75
CA ARG A 383 7.24 -15.01 7.19
C ARG A 383 6.48 -14.24 6.11
N VAL A 384 6.05 -14.94 5.06
CA VAL A 384 5.34 -14.43 3.89
C VAL A 384 4.13 -15.29 3.60
N GLY A 385 3.19 -14.83 2.77
CA GLY A 385 2.01 -15.59 2.39
C GLY A 385 1.26 -16.17 3.59
N ARG A 386 1.09 -17.48 3.63
CA ARG A 386 0.35 -18.18 4.69
C ARG A 386 1.00 -17.99 6.07
N ASP A 387 2.33 -18.12 6.16
CA ASP A 387 3.05 -17.99 7.45
C ASP A 387 2.87 -16.60 8.06
N PHE A 388 2.79 -15.55 7.22
CA PHE A 388 2.45 -14.21 7.68
C PHE A 388 0.99 -14.14 8.16
N MET A 389 0.05 -14.70 7.40
CA MET A 389 -1.39 -14.64 7.74
C MET A 389 -1.72 -15.43 9.01
N ASP A 390 -1.05 -16.55 9.26
CA ASP A 390 -1.21 -17.34 10.47
C ASP A 390 -0.78 -16.59 11.74
N LEU A 391 0.10 -15.60 11.60
CA LEU A 391 0.48 -14.69 12.68
C LEU A 391 -0.41 -13.43 12.72
N ALA A 392 -0.82 -12.92 11.56
CA ALA A 392 -1.59 -11.68 11.48
C ALA A 392 -3.06 -11.87 11.88
N LYS A 393 -3.71 -12.94 11.42
CA LYS A 393 -5.12 -13.24 11.73
C LYS A 393 -5.42 -13.31 13.24
N PRO A 394 -4.61 -14.00 14.06
CA PRO A 394 -4.80 -14.01 15.52
C PRO A 394 -4.17 -12.79 16.23
N GLY A 395 -3.62 -11.79 15.52
CA GLY A 395 -2.95 -10.63 16.11
C GLY A 395 -1.56 -10.90 16.70
N LEU A 396 -1.00 -12.10 16.52
CA LEU A 396 0.32 -12.47 17.07
C LEU A 396 1.47 -11.73 16.39
N ILE A 397 1.26 -11.21 15.20
CA ILE A 397 2.28 -10.47 14.45
C ILE A 397 2.77 -9.21 15.21
N LYS A 398 1.96 -8.62 16.07
CA LYS A 398 2.30 -7.48 16.93
C LYS A 398 3.55 -7.73 17.77
N ARG A 399 3.77 -8.98 18.22
CA ARG A 399 4.96 -9.38 19.04
C ARG A 399 6.29 -9.14 18.32
N PHE A 400 6.30 -9.21 16.99
CA PHE A 400 7.49 -8.95 16.15
C PHE A 400 7.47 -7.55 15.58
N CYS A 401 6.29 -7.05 15.23
CA CYS A 401 6.15 -5.77 14.54
C CYS A 401 6.58 -4.58 15.39
N LEU A 402 6.22 -4.54 16.68
CA LEU A 402 6.58 -3.42 17.53
C LEU A 402 8.09 -3.38 17.82
N PRO A 403 8.76 -4.44 18.30
CA PRO A 403 10.22 -4.44 18.47
C PRO A 403 10.97 -4.05 17.19
N ASN A 404 10.59 -4.63 16.05
CA ASN A 404 11.19 -4.32 14.76
C ASN A 404 10.93 -2.87 14.30
N ALA A 405 9.79 -2.28 14.64
CA ALA A 405 9.53 -0.88 14.36
C ALA A 405 10.45 0.01 15.19
N LEU A 406 10.59 -0.26 16.49
CA LEU A 406 11.45 0.49 17.39
C LEU A 406 12.92 0.45 16.96
N THR A 407 13.45 -0.74 16.60
CA THR A 407 14.84 -0.88 16.14
C THR A 407 15.09 -0.15 14.83
N THR A 408 14.20 -0.27 13.85
CA THR A 408 14.37 0.42 12.57
C THR A 408 14.15 1.93 12.67
N PHE A 409 13.27 2.37 13.58
CA PHE A 409 13.10 3.79 13.86
C PHE A 409 14.32 4.38 14.58
N LYS A 410 14.89 3.67 15.56
CA LYS A 410 16.15 4.08 16.21
C LYS A 410 17.30 4.21 15.23
N GLU A 411 17.43 3.26 14.28
CA GLU A 411 18.43 3.35 13.21
C GLU A 411 18.25 4.63 12.37
N TYR A 412 16.98 5.00 12.05
CA TYR A 412 16.69 6.26 11.37
C TYR A 412 17.08 7.47 12.21
N LEU A 413 16.67 7.53 13.48
CA LEU A 413 16.95 8.65 14.36
C LEU A 413 18.45 8.91 14.53
N VAL A 414 19.26 7.87 14.62
CA VAL A 414 20.71 7.98 14.80
C VAL A 414 21.39 8.55 13.55
N HIS A 415 20.94 8.17 12.36
CA HIS A 415 21.72 8.41 11.13
C HIS A 415 21.13 9.45 10.17
N TYR A 416 19.82 9.74 10.24
CA TYR A 416 19.15 10.49 9.16
C TYR A 416 18.27 11.64 9.66
N SER A 417 17.83 11.61 10.92
CA SER A 417 16.86 12.59 11.43
C SER A 417 17.46 13.95 11.73
N THR A 418 16.64 14.99 11.62
CA THR A 418 16.91 16.29 12.23
C THR A 418 16.93 16.18 13.76
N PRO A 419 17.54 17.15 14.48
CA PRO A 419 17.52 17.18 15.95
C PRO A 419 16.11 17.15 16.52
N GLU A 420 15.18 17.90 15.93
CA GLU A 420 13.78 18.02 16.36
C GLU A 420 13.04 16.66 16.19
N THR A 421 13.23 16.01 15.05
CA THR A 421 12.66 14.67 14.81
C THR A 421 13.26 13.63 15.74
N ARG A 422 14.56 13.75 16.05
CA ARG A 422 15.23 12.87 17.01
C ARG A 422 14.65 13.00 18.41
N GLU A 423 14.49 14.24 18.91
CA GLU A 423 13.95 14.48 20.25
C GLU A 423 12.56 13.86 20.44
N ILE A 424 11.64 14.09 19.49
CA ILE A 424 10.30 13.53 19.58
C ILE A 424 10.29 12.01 19.39
N GLY A 425 11.14 11.51 18.49
CA GLY A 425 11.26 10.09 18.20
C GLY A 425 11.78 9.28 19.39
N GLU A 426 12.74 9.80 20.17
CA GLU A 426 13.23 9.14 21.38
C GLU A 426 12.12 9.02 22.43
N LYS A 427 11.31 10.07 22.63
CA LYS A 427 10.15 10.04 23.54
C LYS A 427 9.11 8.97 23.11
N VAL A 428 8.89 8.83 21.81
CA VAL A 428 7.99 7.79 21.27
C VAL A 428 8.58 6.41 21.50
N ILE A 429 9.86 6.19 21.25
CA ILE A 429 10.54 4.91 21.51
C ILE A 429 10.41 4.52 22.99
N GLU A 430 10.71 5.44 23.91
CA GLU A 430 10.63 5.22 25.37
C GLU A 430 9.21 4.81 25.79
N SER A 431 8.18 5.54 25.32
CA SER A 431 6.79 5.25 25.60
C SER A 431 6.37 3.88 25.05
N MET A 432 6.67 3.61 23.78
CA MET A 432 6.23 2.41 23.09
C MET A 432 6.99 1.14 23.50
N LEU A 433 8.19 1.29 24.07
CA LEU A 433 8.95 0.18 24.64
C LEU A 433 8.18 -0.50 25.79
N GLN A 434 7.41 0.27 26.55
CA GLN A 434 6.57 -0.24 27.64
C GLN A 434 5.37 -1.09 27.11
N GLU A 435 5.00 -0.91 25.84
CA GLU A 435 3.94 -1.69 25.17
C GLU A 435 4.47 -3.03 24.61
N VAL A 436 5.78 -3.30 24.64
CA VAL A 436 6.33 -4.60 24.22
C VAL A 436 5.81 -5.70 25.18
N PRO A 437 5.12 -6.74 24.67
CA PRO A 437 4.25 -7.58 25.50
C PRO A 437 4.95 -8.37 26.60
N ASP A 438 6.16 -8.88 26.35
CA ASP A 438 6.86 -9.72 27.30
C ASP A 438 8.22 -9.12 27.71
N ALA A 439 8.62 -9.39 28.95
CA ALA A 439 9.83 -8.82 29.55
C ALA A 439 11.12 -9.25 28.81
N GLN A 440 11.18 -10.46 28.29
CA GLN A 440 12.36 -10.97 27.58
C GLN A 440 12.52 -10.24 26.23
N THR A 441 11.45 -10.10 25.46
CA THR A 441 11.45 -9.36 24.20
C THR A 441 11.75 -7.89 24.45
N ARG A 442 11.22 -7.30 25.53
CA ARG A 442 11.52 -5.89 25.91
C ARG A 442 13.00 -5.72 26.21
N ALA A 443 13.58 -6.55 27.10
CA ALA A 443 15.00 -6.49 27.43
C ALA A 443 15.90 -6.65 26.18
N LYS A 444 15.56 -7.56 25.29
CA LYS A 444 16.27 -7.75 24.03
C LYS A 444 16.10 -6.53 23.09
N THR A 445 14.93 -5.90 23.11
CA THR A 445 14.70 -4.67 22.33
C THR A 445 15.59 -3.55 22.85
N GLU A 446 15.67 -3.34 24.17
CA GLU A 446 16.56 -2.37 24.81
C GLU A 446 18.03 -2.62 24.44
N GLU A 447 18.48 -3.87 24.50
CA GLU A 447 19.83 -4.26 24.06
C GLU A 447 20.07 -3.88 22.58
N TYR A 448 19.10 -4.12 21.71
CA TYR A 448 19.23 -3.78 20.30
C TYR A 448 19.22 -2.26 20.03
N LEU A 449 18.39 -1.52 20.77
CA LEU A 449 18.39 -0.06 20.71
C LEU A 449 19.76 0.52 21.11
N GLN A 450 20.39 -0.02 22.18
CA GLN A 450 21.72 0.40 22.58
C GLN A 450 22.79 -0.01 21.54
N LYS A 451 22.74 -1.22 21.03
CA LYS A 451 23.66 -1.65 19.95
C LYS A 451 23.59 -0.77 18.72
N ILE A 452 22.41 -0.24 18.36
CA ILE A 452 22.26 0.70 17.23
C ILE A 452 22.96 2.03 17.53
N VAL A 453 22.88 2.54 18.74
CA VAL A 453 23.63 3.73 19.16
C VAL A 453 25.15 3.50 19.06
N ASP A 454 25.61 2.28 19.39
CA ASP A 454 27.01 1.87 19.30
C ASP A 454 27.46 1.49 17.88
N GLY A 455 26.67 1.79 16.86
CA GLY A 455 26.99 1.57 15.44
C GLY A 455 26.49 0.23 14.85
N GLY A 456 25.74 -0.57 15.62
CA GLY A 456 25.04 -1.75 15.12
C GLY A 456 23.99 -1.35 14.10
N LYS A 457 23.70 -2.27 13.15
CA LYS A 457 22.74 -2.04 12.07
C LYS A 457 21.93 -3.27 11.78
N ASP A 458 20.76 -3.05 11.18
CA ASP A 458 19.93 -4.12 10.63
C ASP A 458 19.57 -5.20 11.66
N LEU A 459 19.27 -4.78 12.89
CA LEU A 459 18.86 -5.68 13.96
C LEU A 459 17.35 -5.90 13.90
N TYR A 460 16.92 -7.17 13.93
CA TYR A 460 15.51 -7.53 13.84
C TYR A 460 15.19 -8.85 14.58
N PHE A 461 13.87 -9.07 14.82
CA PHE A 461 13.30 -10.22 15.53
C PHE A 461 12.61 -11.20 14.60
#